data_703d48f4f7d1f37b4212329fd974930f
#
_entry.id   703d48f4f7d1f37b4212329fd974930f
#
_cell.length_a   1.000
_cell.length_b   1.000
_cell.length_c   1.000
_cell.angle_alpha   90.00
_cell.angle_beta   90.00
_cell.angle_gamma   90.00
#
_symmetry.space_group_name_H-M   'P 1'
#
loop_
_entity.id
_entity.type
_entity.pdbx_description
1 polymer ?
#
loop_
_entity_poly.entity_id
_entity_poly.type
_entity_poly.pdbx_seq_one_letter_code
_entity_poly.pdbx_strand_id
1 'polypeptide(L)'
;MTDDHGRPLRVVLADDEAMVRAGVRAILAADPGIEVVGEAGDGRAAVELIRAHRPRVALLDIRMPRWDGLSAAAEIRRLVPETAVVMLTTFGEDDLIARALGHGASGFLLKSGDPRELLAGIRAVADGGAYLSPRVARRVIELNGGRMARTPYARDRLAGLTDREREVLALVGAGLSNAEIARRLHLVEGTVKSYLTSVFTRLDVRNRVQAAIL
;
A
#
# COMPACT_ATOMS: atom_id res chain seq x y z
N MET A 1 15.67 2.96 10.53
CA MET A 1 15.70 3.77 9.30
C MET A 1 14.62 4.84 9.47
N THR A 2 14.99 6.05 9.48
CA THR A 2 14.13 7.24 9.64
C THR A 2 13.64 7.70 8.25
N ASP A 3 12.67 8.62 8.22
CA ASP A 3 12.28 9.30 6.96
C ASP A 3 13.47 10.09 6.37
N ASP A 4 13.27 10.71 5.17
CA ASP A 4 14.28 11.54 4.49
C ASP A 4 14.83 12.70 5.35
N HIS A 5 14.28 12.92 6.56
CA HIS A 5 14.64 13.99 7.48
C HIS A 5 15.15 13.49 8.83
N GLY A 6 15.44 12.19 8.97
CA GLY A 6 15.92 11.60 10.22
C GLY A 6 14.84 11.42 11.30
N ARG A 7 13.55 11.57 10.96
CA ARG A 7 12.41 11.41 11.87
C ARG A 7 11.84 9.99 11.81
N PRO A 8 11.20 9.49 12.88
CA PRO A 8 10.53 8.20 12.86
C PRO A 8 9.39 8.19 11.83
N LEU A 9 9.18 7.04 11.22
CA LEU A 9 8.09 6.77 10.29
C LEU A 9 6.75 6.84 11.05
N ARG A 10 5.92 7.83 10.72
CA ARG A 10 4.63 8.05 11.40
C ARG A 10 3.57 7.13 10.82
N VAL A 11 2.88 6.41 11.70
CA VAL A 11 1.85 5.42 11.37
C VAL A 11 0.57 5.71 12.14
N VAL A 12 -0.60 5.59 11.49
CA VAL A 12 -1.90 5.46 12.14
C VAL A 12 -2.36 4.02 12.02
N LEU A 13 -2.85 3.47 13.13
CA LEU A 13 -3.34 2.10 13.25
C LEU A 13 -4.85 2.09 13.51
N ALA A 14 -5.62 1.35 12.73
CA ALA A 14 -7.05 1.16 12.93
C ALA A 14 -7.44 -0.30 12.90
N ASP A 15 -8.10 -0.74 13.95
CA ASP A 15 -8.61 -2.10 14.15
C ASP A 15 -9.70 -2.02 15.23
N ASP A 16 -10.83 -2.70 15.08
CA ASP A 16 -11.89 -2.64 16.08
C ASP A 16 -11.59 -3.54 17.29
N GLU A 17 -10.74 -4.54 17.13
CA GLU A 17 -10.31 -5.44 18.19
C GLU A 17 -9.17 -4.81 19.04
N ALA A 18 -9.49 -4.35 20.25
CA ALA A 18 -8.52 -3.69 21.13
C ALA A 18 -7.27 -4.53 21.42
N MET A 19 -7.43 -5.86 21.53
CA MET A 19 -6.30 -6.78 21.79
C MET A 19 -5.37 -6.87 20.57
N VAL A 20 -5.93 -6.95 19.37
CA VAL A 20 -5.15 -6.97 18.12
C VAL A 20 -4.42 -5.64 17.96
N ARG A 21 -5.11 -4.53 18.15
CA ARG A 21 -4.54 -3.18 18.09
C ARG A 21 -3.37 -3.00 19.07
N ALA A 22 -3.54 -3.46 20.33
CA ALA A 22 -2.47 -3.43 21.33
C ALA A 22 -1.27 -4.29 20.93
N GLY A 23 -1.50 -5.47 20.37
CA GLY A 23 -0.45 -6.36 19.88
C GLY A 23 0.34 -5.76 18.72
N VAL A 24 -0.35 -5.23 17.72
CA VAL A 24 0.27 -4.54 16.57
C VAL A 24 1.07 -3.33 17.05
N ARG A 25 0.51 -2.52 17.94
CA ARG A 25 1.22 -1.38 18.53
C ARG A 25 2.51 -1.80 19.24
N ALA A 26 2.48 -2.89 20.02
CA ALA A 26 3.66 -3.40 20.70
C ALA A 26 4.75 -3.84 19.72
N ILE A 27 4.38 -4.47 18.60
CA ILE A 27 5.32 -4.85 17.53
C ILE A 27 5.95 -3.59 16.93
N LEU A 28 5.15 -2.57 16.60
CA LEU A 28 5.64 -1.32 16.02
C LEU A 28 6.56 -0.56 16.97
N ALA A 29 6.24 -0.53 18.27
CA ALA A 29 7.04 0.12 19.31
C ALA A 29 8.41 -0.55 19.54
N ALA A 30 8.59 -1.82 19.12
CA ALA A 30 9.90 -2.48 19.17
C ALA A 30 10.90 -1.90 18.16
N ASP A 31 10.43 -1.13 17.18
CA ASP A 31 11.27 -0.46 16.18
C ASP A 31 11.31 1.05 16.45
N PRO A 32 12.43 1.61 16.96
CA PRO A 32 12.54 3.03 17.27
C PRO A 32 12.42 3.96 16.05
N GLY A 33 12.49 3.41 14.83
CA GLY A 33 12.28 4.13 13.59
C GLY A 33 10.79 4.25 13.20
N ILE A 34 9.85 3.74 14.00
CA ILE A 34 8.41 3.80 13.75
C ILE A 34 7.69 4.45 14.94
N GLU A 35 6.80 5.40 14.65
CA GLU A 35 5.97 6.09 15.64
C GLU A 35 4.49 5.90 15.31
N VAL A 36 3.72 5.31 16.23
CA VAL A 36 2.25 5.27 16.13
C VAL A 36 1.69 6.59 16.64
N VAL A 37 1.23 7.43 15.71
CA VAL A 37 0.73 8.78 16.00
C VAL A 37 -0.77 8.84 16.25
N GLY A 38 -1.49 7.74 16.09
CA GLY A 38 -2.92 7.64 16.36
C GLY A 38 -3.43 6.21 16.25
N GLU A 39 -4.47 5.91 17.04
CA GLU A 39 -5.16 4.62 17.04
C GLU A 39 -6.67 4.85 16.91
N ALA A 40 -7.36 4.03 16.12
CA ALA A 40 -8.78 4.09 15.89
C ALA A 40 -9.44 2.70 16.02
N GLY A 41 -10.70 2.66 16.41
CA GLY A 41 -11.52 1.44 16.45
C GLY A 41 -12.53 1.34 15.30
N ASP A 42 -12.51 2.28 14.35
CA ASP A 42 -13.36 2.28 13.16
C ASP A 42 -12.77 3.15 12.04
N GLY A 43 -13.28 2.96 10.82
CA GLY A 43 -12.77 3.64 9.64
C GLY A 43 -12.97 5.16 9.66
N ARG A 44 -14.04 5.67 10.29
CA ARG A 44 -14.30 7.12 10.35
C ARG A 44 -13.28 7.82 11.24
N ALA A 45 -13.07 7.29 12.44
CA ALA A 45 -12.05 7.80 13.36
C ALA A 45 -10.65 7.70 12.74
N ALA A 46 -10.36 6.61 12.00
CA ALA A 46 -9.11 6.47 11.28
C ALA A 46 -8.90 7.59 10.26
N VAL A 47 -9.89 7.90 9.43
CA VAL A 47 -9.81 8.99 8.43
C VAL A 47 -9.58 10.34 9.11
N GLU A 48 -10.27 10.63 10.22
CA GLU A 48 -10.09 11.89 10.98
C GLU A 48 -8.65 12.01 11.52
N LEU A 49 -8.11 10.95 12.13
CA LEU A 49 -6.73 10.92 12.60
C LEU A 49 -5.71 11.08 11.46
N ILE A 50 -5.93 10.42 10.33
CA ILE A 50 -5.04 10.50 9.17
C ILE A 50 -5.03 11.91 8.58
N ARG A 51 -6.18 12.57 8.50
CA ARG A 51 -6.26 13.99 8.08
C ARG A 51 -5.50 14.92 9.01
N ALA A 52 -5.64 14.71 10.33
CA ALA A 52 -5.00 15.55 11.35
C ALA A 52 -3.48 15.34 11.41
N HIS A 53 -3.04 14.08 11.40
CA HIS A 53 -1.63 13.74 11.62
C HIS A 53 -0.83 13.59 10.32
N ARG A 54 -1.48 13.41 9.17
CA ARG A 54 -0.82 13.14 7.87
C ARG A 54 0.32 12.12 7.99
N PRO A 55 0.02 10.88 8.45
CA PRO A 55 1.03 9.84 8.60
C PRO A 55 1.56 9.40 7.23
N ARG A 56 2.74 8.82 7.23
CA ARG A 56 3.28 8.22 6.01
C ARG A 56 2.55 6.92 5.64
N VAL A 57 2.14 6.15 6.64
CA VAL A 57 1.44 4.88 6.46
C VAL A 57 0.21 4.81 7.36
N ALA A 58 -0.88 4.29 6.82
CA ALA A 58 -2.07 3.88 7.55
C ALA A 58 -2.20 2.36 7.53
N LEU A 59 -2.25 1.73 8.71
CA LEU A 59 -2.58 0.32 8.88
C LEU A 59 -4.06 0.22 9.20
N LEU A 60 -4.84 -0.43 8.35
CA LEU A 60 -6.28 -0.51 8.49
C LEU A 60 -6.73 -1.97 8.51
N ASP A 61 -7.47 -2.37 9.55
CA ASP A 61 -8.25 -3.59 9.44
C ASP A 61 -9.32 -3.45 8.35
N ILE A 62 -9.58 -4.53 7.64
CA ILE A 62 -10.60 -4.55 6.60
C ILE A 62 -11.99 -4.46 7.21
N ARG A 63 -12.23 -5.21 8.31
CA ARG A 63 -13.54 -5.30 8.95
C ARG A 63 -13.61 -4.45 10.20
N MET A 64 -14.23 -3.31 10.09
CA MET A 64 -14.50 -2.44 11.24
C MET A 64 -15.97 -2.02 11.25
N PRO A 65 -16.54 -1.76 12.45
CA PRO A 65 -17.94 -1.30 12.57
C PRO A 65 -18.10 0.10 11.98
N ARG A 66 -19.34 0.46 11.67
CA ARG A 66 -19.76 1.76 11.13
C ARG A 66 -19.17 2.07 9.76
N TRP A 67 -17.87 2.07 9.61
CA TRP A 67 -17.15 2.32 8.37
C TRP A 67 -16.00 1.33 8.23
N ASP A 68 -16.06 0.47 7.24
CA ASP A 68 -15.05 -0.56 6.99
C ASP A 68 -13.73 0.02 6.48
N GLY A 69 -12.67 -0.77 6.56
CA GLY A 69 -11.34 -0.35 6.10
C GLY A 69 -11.27 -0.06 4.61
N LEU A 70 -12.12 -0.70 3.79
CA LEU A 70 -12.15 -0.45 2.34
C LEU A 70 -12.69 0.94 2.04
N SER A 71 -13.78 1.32 2.70
CA SER A 71 -14.37 2.65 2.59
C SER A 71 -13.42 3.72 3.12
N ALA A 72 -12.75 3.43 4.24
CA ALA A 72 -11.72 4.32 4.79
C ALA A 72 -10.54 4.51 3.82
N ALA A 73 -10.05 3.43 3.22
CA ALA A 73 -8.96 3.50 2.23
C ALA A 73 -9.31 4.36 1.01
N ALA A 74 -10.53 4.20 0.48
CA ALA A 74 -11.01 5.02 -0.63
C ALA A 74 -11.05 6.51 -0.27
N GLU A 75 -11.52 6.85 0.92
CA GLU A 75 -11.60 8.24 1.39
C GLU A 75 -10.23 8.83 1.73
N ILE A 76 -9.33 8.05 2.35
CA ILE A 76 -7.94 8.48 2.60
C ILE A 76 -7.25 8.83 1.30
N ARG A 77 -7.38 7.98 0.29
CA ARG A 77 -6.81 8.24 -1.03
C ARG A 77 -7.31 9.54 -1.65
N ARG A 78 -8.58 9.89 -1.42
CA ARG A 78 -9.17 11.13 -1.92
C ARG A 78 -8.68 12.37 -1.18
N LEU A 79 -8.53 12.27 0.16
CA LEU A 79 -8.26 13.41 1.03
C LEU A 79 -6.78 13.60 1.36
N VAL A 80 -6.02 12.49 1.44
CA VAL A 80 -4.62 12.46 1.88
C VAL A 80 -3.85 11.44 1.01
N PRO A 81 -3.73 11.68 -0.31
CA PRO A 81 -3.16 10.73 -1.27
C PRO A 81 -1.68 10.39 -1.00
N GLU A 82 -1.00 11.20 -0.20
CA GLU A 82 0.36 10.97 0.24
C GLU A 82 0.50 9.87 1.30
N THR A 83 -0.59 9.54 2.02
CA THR A 83 -0.61 8.44 2.99
C THR A 83 -0.80 7.11 2.28
N ALA A 84 0.18 6.23 2.41
CA ALA A 84 0.10 4.88 1.88
C ALA A 84 -0.77 3.98 2.78
N VAL A 85 -1.69 3.23 2.20
CA VAL A 85 -2.62 2.36 2.94
C VAL A 85 -2.17 0.91 2.88
N VAL A 86 -2.01 0.29 4.04
CA VAL A 86 -1.76 -1.14 4.21
C VAL A 86 -2.97 -1.77 4.91
N MET A 87 -3.54 -2.80 4.30
CA MET A 87 -4.63 -3.54 4.88
C MET A 87 -4.11 -4.65 5.80
N LEU A 88 -4.67 -4.73 7.00
CA LEU A 88 -4.54 -5.87 7.88
C LEU A 88 -5.72 -6.81 7.64
N THR A 89 -5.48 -8.09 7.44
CA THR A 89 -6.53 -9.07 7.14
C THR A 89 -6.35 -10.34 7.94
N THR A 90 -7.46 -11.00 8.23
CA THR A 90 -7.48 -12.38 8.72
C THR A 90 -7.52 -13.36 7.54
N PHE A 91 -7.38 -14.66 7.81
CA PHE A 91 -7.51 -15.72 6.81
C PHE A 91 -8.93 -15.81 6.23
N GLY A 92 -9.04 -16.07 4.90
CA GLY A 92 -10.30 -16.41 4.25
C GLY A 92 -11.09 -15.23 3.66
N GLU A 93 -10.48 -14.06 3.52
CA GLU A 93 -11.12 -12.84 3.01
C GLU A 93 -10.78 -12.56 1.54
N ASP A 94 -10.79 -13.58 0.71
CA ASP A 94 -10.32 -13.52 -0.69
C ASP A 94 -11.02 -12.46 -1.54
N ASP A 95 -12.34 -12.35 -1.40
CA ASP A 95 -13.13 -11.33 -2.13
C ASP A 95 -12.78 -9.90 -1.69
N LEU A 96 -12.38 -9.75 -0.41
CA LEU A 96 -11.99 -8.46 0.13
C LEU A 96 -10.61 -8.01 -0.37
N ILE A 97 -9.69 -8.95 -0.62
CA ILE A 97 -8.36 -8.64 -1.19
C ILE A 97 -8.52 -7.98 -2.56
N ALA A 98 -9.32 -8.57 -3.46
CA ALA A 98 -9.57 -8.02 -4.79
C ALA A 98 -10.21 -6.61 -4.72
N ARG A 99 -11.19 -6.44 -3.84
CA ARG A 99 -11.86 -5.14 -3.61
C ARG A 99 -10.89 -4.11 -3.05
N ALA A 100 -10.09 -4.46 -2.06
CA ALA A 100 -9.15 -3.55 -1.42
C ALA A 100 -8.04 -3.09 -2.38
N LEU A 101 -7.54 -3.97 -3.25
CA LEU A 101 -6.66 -3.58 -4.36
C LEU A 101 -7.36 -2.56 -5.28
N GLY A 102 -8.66 -2.77 -5.56
CA GLY A 102 -9.50 -1.83 -6.30
C GLY A 102 -9.66 -0.48 -5.62
N HIS A 103 -9.58 -0.40 -4.30
CA HIS A 103 -9.71 0.84 -3.52
C HIS A 103 -8.39 1.56 -3.25
N GLY A 104 -7.27 1.07 -3.76
CA GLY A 104 -6.00 1.80 -3.71
C GLY A 104 -5.06 1.39 -2.58
N ALA A 105 -5.31 0.27 -1.90
CA ALA A 105 -4.37 -0.27 -0.93
C ALA A 105 -3.00 -0.53 -1.56
N SER A 106 -1.93 -0.09 -0.90
CA SER A 106 -0.55 -0.25 -1.33
C SER A 106 0.09 -1.52 -0.76
N GLY A 107 -0.53 -2.14 0.24
CA GLY A 107 -0.04 -3.34 0.87
C GLY A 107 -1.11 -4.16 1.57
N PHE A 108 -0.78 -5.43 1.81
CA PHE A 108 -1.61 -6.39 2.55
C PHE A 108 -0.75 -7.24 3.46
N LEU A 109 -1.14 -7.30 4.71
CA LEU A 109 -0.49 -8.06 5.76
C LEU A 109 -1.52 -8.93 6.49
N LEU A 110 -1.08 -10.10 6.94
CA LEU A 110 -1.92 -10.95 7.78
C LEU A 110 -1.77 -10.55 9.25
N LYS A 111 -2.89 -10.41 9.98
CA LYS A 111 -2.90 -10.16 11.43
C LYS A 111 -2.16 -11.26 12.22
N SER A 112 -2.17 -12.50 11.71
CA SER A 112 -1.49 -13.67 12.28
C SER A 112 -0.10 -13.92 11.68
N GLY A 113 0.46 -12.95 10.95
CA GLY A 113 1.77 -13.08 10.28
C GLY A 113 2.95 -12.91 11.23
N ASP A 114 4.16 -13.12 10.71
CA ASP A 114 5.39 -12.84 11.44
C ASP A 114 5.51 -11.32 11.70
N PRO A 115 5.78 -10.89 12.94
CA PRO A 115 6.07 -9.48 13.26
C PRO A 115 7.10 -8.82 12.32
N ARG A 116 8.06 -9.58 11.83
CA ARG A 116 9.07 -9.08 10.88
C ARG A 116 8.45 -8.71 9.53
N GLU A 117 7.44 -9.46 9.07
CA GLU A 117 6.72 -9.14 7.83
C GLU A 117 5.94 -7.83 7.98
N LEU A 118 5.36 -7.56 9.16
CA LEU A 118 4.67 -6.32 9.45
C LEU A 118 5.63 -5.12 9.32
N LEU A 119 6.77 -5.17 9.98
CA LEU A 119 7.78 -4.10 9.95
C LEU A 119 8.34 -3.91 8.53
N ALA A 120 8.68 -5.00 7.84
CA ALA A 120 9.19 -4.97 6.47
C ALA A 120 8.15 -4.39 5.50
N GLY A 121 6.88 -4.79 5.63
CA GLY A 121 5.79 -4.32 4.78
C GLY A 121 5.51 -2.83 4.95
N ILE A 122 5.48 -2.33 6.18
CA ILE A 122 5.30 -0.90 6.47
C ILE A 122 6.43 -0.08 5.85
N ARG A 123 7.67 -0.52 5.98
CA ARG A 123 8.83 0.19 5.41
C ARG A 123 8.80 0.18 3.89
N ALA A 124 8.55 -0.98 3.27
CA ALA A 124 8.45 -1.08 1.82
C ALA A 124 7.39 -0.14 1.24
N VAL A 125 6.23 -0.05 1.89
CA VAL A 125 5.12 0.81 1.45
C VAL A 125 5.44 2.28 1.72
N ALA A 126 6.09 2.62 2.83
CA ALA A 126 6.53 3.98 3.13
C ALA A 126 7.53 4.50 2.08
N ASP A 127 8.38 3.63 1.54
CA ASP A 127 9.32 3.94 0.45
C ASP A 127 8.64 3.97 -0.94
N GLY A 128 7.30 3.94 -0.95
CA GLY A 128 6.51 3.97 -2.19
C GLY A 128 6.53 2.63 -2.95
N GLY A 129 6.98 1.56 -2.31
CA GLY A 129 6.83 0.19 -2.78
C GLY A 129 5.42 -0.35 -2.60
N ALA A 130 5.26 -1.64 -2.88
CA ALA A 130 4.09 -2.43 -2.51
C ALA A 130 4.55 -3.61 -1.66
N TYR A 131 3.68 -4.09 -0.78
CA TYR A 131 3.96 -5.27 0.00
C TYR A 131 2.73 -6.18 0.08
N LEU A 132 2.92 -7.42 -0.32
CA LEU A 132 1.94 -8.48 -0.12
C LEU A 132 2.60 -9.58 0.71
N SER A 133 2.00 -9.98 1.82
CA SER A 133 2.49 -11.18 2.50
C SER A 133 2.44 -12.37 1.55
N PRO A 134 3.32 -13.38 1.67
CA PRO A 134 3.43 -14.47 0.69
C PRO A 134 2.12 -15.18 0.39
N ARG A 135 1.25 -15.31 1.39
CA ARG A 135 -0.08 -15.94 1.23
C ARG A 135 -1.04 -15.06 0.44
N VAL A 136 -1.03 -13.75 0.71
CA VAL A 136 -1.84 -12.78 -0.05
C VAL A 136 -1.35 -12.70 -1.48
N ALA A 137 -0.04 -12.66 -1.71
CA ALA A 137 0.55 -12.66 -3.05
C ALA A 137 0.11 -13.87 -3.86
N ARG A 138 0.17 -15.09 -3.27
CA ARG A 138 -0.33 -16.31 -3.91
C ARG A 138 -1.79 -16.17 -4.33
N ARG A 139 -2.63 -15.64 -3.43
CA ARG A 139 -4.06 -15.48 -3.70
C ARG A 139 -4.33 -14.46 -4.81
N VAL A 140 -3.60 -13.35 -4.82
CA VAL A 140 -3.69 -12.36 -5.90
C VAL A 140 -3.32 -12.97 -7.25
N ILE A 141 -2.28 -13.81 -7.30
CA ILE A 141 -1.88 -14.54 -8.51
C ILE A 141 -2.99 -15.49 -8.96
N GLU A 142 -3.57 -16.29 -8.05
CA GLU A 142 -4.67 -17.21 -8.35
C GLU A 142 -5.90 -16.47 -8.89
N LEU A 143 -6.30 -15.36 -8.27
CA LEU A 143 -7.45 -14.55 -8.70
C LEU A 143 -7.25 -13.88 -10.06
N ASN A 144 -6.01 -13.52 -10.40
CA ASN A 144 -5.68 -12.84 -11.66
C ASN A 144 -5.13 -13.76 -12.74
N GLY A 145 -4.72 -14.99 -12.40
CA GLY A 145 -4.10 -15.94 -13.35
C GLY A 145 -4.96 -16.28 -14.58
N GLY A 146 -6.28 -16.10 -14.49
CA GLY A 146 -7.17 -16.22 -15.64
C GLY A 146 -7.35 -14.94 -16.47
N ARG A 147 -7.04 -13.78 -15.92
CA ARG A 147 -7.19 -12.45 -16.56
C ARG A 147 -5.91 -11.95 -17.22
N MET A 148 -4.74 -12.29 -16.70
CA MET A 148 -3.43 -11.85 -17.22
C MET A 148 -3.13 -12.32 -18.64
N ALA A 149 -3.73 -13.41 -19.14
CA ALA A 149 -3.36 -14.01 -20.42
C ALA A 149 -4.05 -13.41 -21.65
N ARG A 150 -5.03 -12.49 -21.51
CA ARG A 150 -5.94 -12.24 -22.63
C ARG A 150 -6.58 -10.86 -22.75
N THR A 151 -5.86 -9.76 -22.64
CA THR A 151 -6.50 -8.51 -23.07
C THR A 151 -5.66 -7.76 -24.11
N PRO A 152 -6.15 -7.69 -25.38
CA PRO A 152 -5.66 -6.71 -26.36
C PRO A 152 -5.61 -5.28 -25.80
N TYR A 153 -6.49 -4.99 -24.86
CA TYR A 153 -6.65 -3.72 -24.14
C TYR A 153 -5.41 -3.28 -23.33
N ALA A 154 -4.61 -4.22 -22.81
CA ALA A 154 -3.40 -3.87 -22.07
C ALA A 154 -2.29 -3.35 -23.01
N ARG A 155 -2.18 -3.90 -24.20
CA ARG A 155 -1.20 -3.44 -25.21
C ARG A 155 -1.46 -2.03 -25.70
N ASP A 156 -2.72 -1.68 -25.93
CA ASP A 156 -3.09 -0.34 -26.41
C ASP A 156 -2.86 0.73 -25.33
N ARG A 157 -3.12 0.41 -24.06
CA ARG A 157 -2.82 1.30 -22.93
C ARG A 157 -1.31 1.51 -22.74
N LEU A 158 -0.52 0.45 -22.85
CA LEU A 158 0.93 0.52 -22.78
C LEU A 158 1.52 1.33 -23.93
N ALA A 159 0.89 1.32 -25.11
CA ALA A 159 1.31 2.13 -26.26
C ALA A 159 1.24 3.64 -26.00
N GLY A 160 0.34 4.08 -25.12
CA GLY A 160 0.20 5.48 -24.71
C GLY A 160 1.25 6.00 -23.75
N LEU A 161 2.10 5.13 -23.19
CA LEU A 161 3.18 5.53 -22.29
C LEU A 161 4.41 6.00 -23.08
N THR A 162 5.09 7.02 -22.54
CA THR A 162 6.43 7.41 -23.02
C THR A 162 7.45 6.30 -22.71
N ASP A 163 8.60 6.31 -23.38
CA ASP A 163 9.65 5.32 -23.14
C ASP A 163 10.11 5.32 -21.68
N ARG A 164 10.21 6.51 -21.09
CA ARG A 164 10.60 6.66 -19.67
C ARG A 164 9.52 6.12 -18.71
N GLU A 165 8.26 6.33 -18.99
CA GLU A 165 7.15 5.76 -18.21
C GLU A 165 7.12 4.23 -18.32
N ARG A 166 7.39 3.66 -19.51
CA ARG A 166 7.51 2.20 -19.69
C ARG A 166 8.67 1.61 -18.90
N GLU A 167 9.83 2.30 -18.93
CA GLU A 167 11.01 1.87 -18.16
C GLU A 167 10.73 1.85 -16.66
N VAL A 168 10.10 2.91 -16.12
CA VAL A 168 9.67 2.97 -14.73
C VAL A 168 8.67 1.86 -14.42
N LEU A 169 7.67 1.64 -15.26
CA LEU A 169 6.66 0.59 -15.07
C LEU A 169 7.28 -0.81 -15.07
N ALA A 170 8.24 -1.08 -15.96
CA ALA A 170 8.94 -2.36 -15.99
C ALA A 170 9.70 -2.64 -14.68
N LEU A 171 10.32 -1.61 -14.09
CA LEU A 171 11.00 -1.73 -12.81
C LEU A 171 10.02 -1.89 -11.64
N VAL A 172 8.82 -1.30 -11.73
CA VAL A 172 7.71 -1.57 -10.80
C VAL A 172 7.28 -3.04 -10.87
N GLY A 173 7.10 -3.57 -12.07
CA GLY A 173 6.77 -4.97 -12.28
C GLY A 173 7.87 -5.93 -11.78
N ALA A 174 9.12 -5.49 -11.80
CA ALA A 174 10.26 -6.22 -11.20
C ALA A 174 10.34 -6.08 -9.66
N GLY A 175 9.39 -5.37 -9.02
CA GLY A 175 9.29 -5.25 -7.57
C GLY A 175 10.19 -4.18 -6.93
N LEU A 176 10.88 -3.34 -7.69
CA LEU A 176 11.80 -2.33 -7.15
C LEU A 176 11.03 -1.22 -6.43
N SER A 177 11.54 -0.74 -5.28
CA SER A 177 11.06 0.46 -4.59
C SER A 177 11.36 1.75 -5.38
N ASN A 178 10.76 2.87 -5.00
CA ASN A 178 11.03 4.15 -5.66
C ASN A 178 12.50 4.56 -5.53
N ALA A 179 13.13 4.32 -4.38
CA ALA A 179 14.54 4.56 -4.14
C ALA A 179 15.44 3.72 -5.06
N GLU A 180 15.12 2.44 -5.25
CA GLU A 180 15.86 1.55 -6.15
C GLU A 180 15.69 1.95 -7.61
N ILE A 181 14.46 2.33 -8.02
CA ILE A 181 14.19 2.86 -9.37
C ILE A 181 14.98 4.16 -9.60
N ALA A 182 14.96 5.07 -8.62
CA ALA A 182 15.69 6.33 -8.69
C ALA A 182 17.18 6.10 -8.89
N ARG A 183 17.79 5.22 -8.09
CA ARG A 183 19.21 4.84 -8.24
C ARG A 183 19.50 4.24 -9.61
N ARG A 184 18.66 3.29 -10.07
CA ARG A 184 18.87 2.59 -11.34
C ARG A 184 18.73 3.49 -12.56
N LEU A 185 17.86 4.48 -12.48
CA LEU A 185 17.58 5.41 -13.58
C LEU A 185 18.31 6.74 -13.46
N HIS A 186 19.16 6.91 -12.43
CA HIS A 186 19.86 8.16 -12.11
C HIS A 186 18.91 9.35 -11.95
N LEU A 187 17.80 9.13 -11.22
CA LEU A 187 16.77 10.11 -10.90
C LEU A 187 16.74 10.39 -9.39
N VAL A 188 16.01 11.43 -9.00
CA VAL A 188 15.58 11.62 -7.61
C VAL A 188 14.22 10.93 -7.38
N GLU A 189 13.94 10.48 -6.15
CA GLU A 189 12.71 9.75 -5.85
C GLU A 189 11.43 10.55 -6.16
N GLY A 190 11.46 11.86 -5.96
CA GLY A 190 10.36 12.75 -6.34
C GLY A 190 10.00 12.67 -7.82
N THR A 191 10.99 12.53 -8.69
CA THR A 191 10.78 12.35 -10.14
C THR A 191 10.17 10.99 -10.43
N VAL A 192 10.61 9.93 -9.74
CA VAL A 192 10.00 8.58 -9.88
C VAL A 192 8.53 8.62 -9.45
N LYS A 193 8.19 9.28 -8.33
CA LYS A 193 6.81 9.47 -7.88
C LYS A 193 5.95 10.18 -8.93
N SER A 194 6.49 11.22 -9.59
CA SER A 194 5.79 11.94 -10.65
C SER A 194 5.52 11.04 -11.86
N TYR A 195 6.50 10.24 -12.30
CA TYR A 195 6.30 9.25 -13.36
C TYR A 195 5.24 8.20 -12.98
N LEU A 196 5.27 7.69 -11.75
CA LEU A 196 4.27 6.73 -11.29
C LEU A 196 2.85 7.32 -11.27
N THR A 197 2.70 8.56 -10.84
CA THR A 197 1.40 9.26 -10.89
C THR A 197 0.90 9.36 -12.34
N SER A 198 1.75 9.75 -13.28
CA SER A 198 1.40 9.81 -14.70
C SER A 198 1.04 8.43 -15.26
N VAL A 199 1.84 7.40 -14.98
CA VAL A 199 1.58 6.02 -15.38
C VAL A 199 0.26 5.50 -14.83
N PHE A 200 -0.02 5.71 -13.54
CA PHE A 200 -1.26 5.26 -12.91
C PHE A 200 -2.48 5.93 -13.55
N THR A 201 -2.39 7.22 -13.82
CA THR A 201 -3.48 7.96 -14.50
C THR A 201 -3.70 7.44 -15.93
N ARG A 202 -2.63 7.26 -16.73
CA ARG A 202 -2.74 6.79 -18.12
C ARG A 202 -3.24 5.35 -18.24
N LEU A 203 -2.83 4.49 -17.31
CA LEU A 203 -3.24 3.08 -17.28
C LEU A 203 -4.58 2.87 -16.56
N ASP A 204 -5.17 3.92 -15.97
CA ASP A 204 -6.37 3.83 -15.13
C ASP A 204 -6.21 2.77 -14.02
N VAL A 205 -5.02 2.74 -13.41
CA VAL A 205 -4.74 1.89 -12.26
C VAL A 205 -4.66 2.72 -10.99
N ARG A 206 -5.04 2.12 -9.88
CA ARG A 206 -5.25 2.85 -8.63
C ARG A 206 -4.07 2.79 -7.66
N ASN A 207 -3.19 1.85 -7.86
CA ASN A 207 -2.01 1.65 -7.00
C ASN A 207 -0.91 0.88 -7.72
N ARG A 208 0.24 0.79 -7.04
CA ARG A 208 1.42 0.10 -7.53
C ARG A 208 1.22 -1.40 -7.73
N VAL A 209 0.40 -2.04 -6.88
CA VAL A 209 0.11 -3.48 -7.02
C VAL A 209 -0.63 -3.73 -8.32
N GLN A 210 -1.64 -2.92 -8.65
CA GLN A 210 -2.35 -3.02 -9.92
C GLN A 210 -1.44 -2.76 -11.12
N ALA A 211 -0.54 -1.78 -11.01
CA ALA A 211 0.43 -1.50 -12.07
C ALA A 211 1.44 -2.64 -12.29
N ALA A 212 1.84 -3.32 -11.22
CA ALA A 212 2.79 -4.44 -11.30
C ALA A 212 2.16 -5.73 -11.89
N ILE A 213 0.82 -5.82 -11.87
CA ILE A 213 0.05 -6.98 -12.37
C ILE A 213 -0.31 -6.81 -13.87
N LEU A 214 -0.22 -5.63 -14.43
CA LEU A 214 -0.45 -5.33 -15.85
C LEU A 214 0.66 -5.86 -16.74
#